data_86cab5504ec0a9b42acfcaf3e79f3e06
#
_entry.id   86cab5504ec0a9b42acfcaf3e79f3e06
#
_cell.length_a   1.000
_cell.length_b   1.000
_cell.length_c   1.000
_cell.angle_alpha   90.00
_cell.angle_beta   90.00
_cell.angle_gamma   90.00
#
_symmetry.space_group_name_H-M   'P 1'
#
loop_
_entity.id
_entity.type
_entity.pdbx_description
1 polymer ?
#
loop_
_entity_poly.entity_id
_entity_poly.type
_entity_poly.pdbx_seq_one_letter_code
_entity_poly.pdbx_strand_id
1 'polypeptide(L)'
;MLQKSLTTTDCFAKKGFYTIGALKTNRILYPCGIRQKASAFALHLRKTDPNISLVTVDKRQFYVYRYEGNLNDVPNTVVLLSYPTPCFGIPKALRIFVSTNAALSTQEILRLYTQRWQIELFFRQSKKKLGLDKYQLRSQKGIQRYWLMMSFVHYMCCTCKGTYIFLHIE
;
A
#
# COMPACT_ATOMS: atom_id res chain seq x y z
N MET A 1 -15.70 -5.50 -11.70
CA MET A 1 -15.40 -5.84 -10.29
C MET A 1 -14.74 -4.73 -9.46
N LEU A 2 -14.42 -3.55 -10.02
CA LEU A 2 -13.71 -2.45 -9.36
C LEU A 2 -14.62 -1.29 -8.88
N GLN A 3 -15.88 -1.25 -9.30
CA GLN A 3 -16.86 -0.28 -8.80
C GLN A 3 -17.26 -0.51 -7.33
N LYS A 4 -17.20 -1.77 -6.85
CA LYS A 4 -17.48 -2.11 -5.44
C LYS A 4 -16.44 -1.63 -4.43
N SER A 5 -15.20 -1.37 -4.84
CA SER A 5 -14.16 -0.92 -3.90
C SER A 5 -14.26 0.57 -3.53
N LEU A 6 -14.78 1.39 -4.45
CA LEU A 6 -14.95 2.83 -4.21
C LEU A 6 -16.12 3.13 -3.27
N THR A 7 -17.24 2.42 -3.43
CA THR A 7 -18.38 2.53 -2.50
C THR A 7 -18.03 2.08 -1.08
N THR A 8 -17.13 1.11 -0.94
CA THR A 8 -16.61 0.67 0.36
C THR A 8 -15.73 1.74 1.00
N THR A 9 -14.87 2.40 0.23
CA THR A 9 -14.00 3.50 0.70
C THR A 9 -14.81 4.69 1.21
N ASP A 10 -15.89 5.02 0.53
CA ASP A 10 -16.82 6.11 0.91
C ASP A 10 -17.57 5.80 2.23
N CYS A 11 -17.97 4.56 2.42
CA CYS A 11 -18.59 4.11 3.65
C CYS A 11 -17.63 4.19 4.86
N PHE A 12 -16.35 3.89 4.66
CA PHE A 12 -15.33 4.01 5.70
C PHE A 12 -14.97 5.47 5.98
N ALA A 13 -14.90 6.32 4.97
CA ALA A 13 -14.61 7.75 5.14
C ALA A 13 -15.69 8.43 6.01
N LYS A 14 -16.96 8.11 5.80
CA LYS A 14 -18.08 8.60 6.64
C LYS A 14 -17.96 8.19 8.11
N LYS A 15 -17.23 7.12 8.42
CA LYS A 15 -16.95 6.65 9.76
C LYS A 15 -15.63 7.16 10.34
N GLY A 16 -14.95 8.10 9.67
CA GLY A 16 -13.67 8.65 10.09
C GLY A 16 -12.46 7.77 9.78
N PHE A 17 -12.61 6.72 8.95
CA PHE A 17 -11.48 5.90 8.53
C PHE A 17 -10.91 6.40 7.21
N TYR A 18 -9.60 6.44 7.13
CA TYR A 18 -8.88 6.79 5.91
C TYR A 18 -8.31 5.55 5.23
N THR A 19 -8.25 5.60 3.91
CA THR A 19 -7.74 4.48 3.10
C THR A 19 -6.43 4.89 2.43
N ILE A 20 -5.42 4.03 2.54
CA ILE A 20 -4.18 4.12 1.76
C ILE A 20 -4.06 2.84 0.95
N GLY A 21 -3.82 2.97 -0.35
CA GLY A 21 -3.76 1.82 -1.25
C GLY A 21 -2.91 2.07 -2.50
N ALA A 22 -2.65 0.97 -3.24
CA ALA A 22 -2.05 1.07 -4.57
C ALA A 22 -3.12 1.21 -5.64
N LEU A 23 -2.85 2.03 -6.64
CA LEU A 23 -3.69 2.20 -7.82
C LEU A 23 -3.04 1.56 -9.05
N LYS A 24 -3.88 1.10 -9.96
CA LYS A 24 -3.44 0.70 -11.30
C LYS A 24 -3.01 1.93 -12.10
N THR A 25 -1.98 1.79 -12.91
CA THR A 25 -1.39 2.88 -13.71
C THR A 25 -2.30 3.42 -14.81
N ASN A 26 -3.37 2.71 -15.14
CA ASN A 26 -4.38 3.12 -16.12
C ASN A 26 -5.50 4.01 -15.53
N ARG A 27 -5.42 4.38 -14.25
CA ARG A 27 -6.41 5.28 -13.63
C ARG A 27 -6.35 6.68 -14.24
N ILE A 28 -7.52 7.31 -14.28
CA ILE A 28 -7.68 8.67 -14.80
C ILE A 28 -7.41 9.66 -13.69
N LEU A 29 -6.58 10.65 -13.98
CA LEU A 29 -6.32 11.83 -13.18
C LEU A 29 -6.77 13.06 -13.97
N TYR A 30 -6.89 14.19 -13.29
CA TYR A 30 -7.27 15.48 -13.88
C TYR A 30 -6.24 16.56 -13.54
N PRO A 31 -4.94 16.38 -13.86
CA PRO A 31 -3.93 17.41 -13.63
C PRO A 31 -4.30 18.65 -14.46
N CYS A 32 -4.35 19.81 -13.79
CA CYS A 32 -4.78 21.08 -14.40
C CYS A 32 -6.15 21.00 -15.13
N GLY A 33 -7.06 20.13 -14.65
CA GLY A 33 -8.38 19.92 -15.26
C GLY A 33 -8.39 19.04 -16.52
N ILE A 34 -7.23 18.57 -17.00
CA ILE A 34 -7.13 17.76 -18.22
C ILE A 34 -7.26 16.27 -17.85
N ARG A 35 -8.26 15.62 -18.47
CA ARG A 35 -8.50 14.18 -18.28
C ARG A 35 -7.41 13.33 -18.97
N GLN A 36 -6.58 12.64 -18.18
CA GLN A 36 -5.58 11.73 -18.76
C GLN A 36 -5.27 10.56 -17.84
N LYS A 37 -4.70 9.49 -18.42
CA LYS A 37 -4.24 8.32 -17.65
C LYS A 37 -3.02 8.69 -16.82
N ALA A 38 -2.94 8.17 -15.60
CA ALA A 38 -1.80 8.41 -14.71
C ALA A 38 -0.47 7.95 -15.33
N SER A 39 -0.47 6.85 -16.09
CA SER A 39 0.72 6.39 -16.82
C SER A 39 1.15 7.35 -17.93
N ALA A 40 0.20 7.96 -18.65
CA ALA A 40 0.51 8.94 -19.70
C ALA A 40 1.04 10.24 -19.08
N PHE A 41 0.39 10.72 -18.02
CA PHE A 41 0.86 11.88 -17.27
C PHE A 41 2.29 11.68 -16.74
N ALA A 42 2.57 10.50 -16.19
CA ALA A 42 3.87 10.17 -15.62
C ALA A 42 5.04 10.23 -16.62
N LEU A 43 4.78 10.07 -17.92
CA LEU A 43 5.81 10.21 -18.98
C LEU A 43 6.28 11.65 -19.18
N HIS A 44 5.46 12.63 -18.81
CA HIS A 44 5.78 14.05 -18.94
C HIS A 44 6.47 14.63 -17.69
N LEU A 45 6.54 13.87 -16.59
CA LEU A 45 7.18 14.33 -15.36
C LEU A 45 8.69 14.47 -15.53
N ARG A 46 9.24 15.58 -15.04
CA ARG A 46 10.67 15.84 -14.99
C ARG A 46 11.13 15.97 -13.55
N LYS A 47 12.36 15.56 -13.25
CA LYS A 47 12.92 15.65 -11.89
C LYS A 47 12.92 17.07 -11.30
N THR A 48 12.87 18.08 -12.18
CA THR A 48 12.86 19.52 -11.81
C THR A 48 11.47 20.05 -11.51
N ASP A 49 10.40 19.25 -11.67
CA ASP A 49 9.06 19.72 -11.40
C ASP A 49 8.88 20.03 -9.91
N PRO A 50 8.25 21.17 -9.56
CA PRO A 50 8.12 21.63 -8.18
C PRO A 50 7.31 20.68 -7.29
N ASN A 51 6.42 19.89 -7.89
CA ASN A 51 5.59 18.91 -7.20
C ASN A 51 6.27 17.54 -7.05
N ILE A 52 7.54 17.40 -7.49
CA ILE A 52 8.34 16.20 -7.27
C ILE A 52 9.23 16.42 -6.06
N SER A 53 9.14 15.51 -5.13
CA SER A 53 10.01 15.44 -3.95
C SER A 53 10.82 14.15 -3.93
N LEU A 54 12.03 14.24 -3.40
CA LEU A 54 12.85 13.06 -3.09
C LEU A 54 12.50 12.60 -1.67
N VAL A 55 11.94 11.40 -1.57
CA VAL A 55 11.46 10.85 -0.30
C VAL A 55 12.24 9.58 0.02
N THR A 56 12.70 9.46 1.27
CA THR A 56 13.39 8.25 1.75
C THR A 56 12.45 7.44 2.63
N VAL A 57 12.23 6.18 2.27
CA VAL A 57 11.45 5.21 3.05
C VAL A 57 12.24 3.91 3.15
N ASP A 58 12.43 3.40 4.35
CA ASP A 58 13.16 2.13 4.63
C ASP A 58 14.51 2.06 3.91
N LYS A 59 15.34 3.11 4.03
CA LYS A 59 16.68 3.25 3.40
C LYS A 59 16.67 3.28 1.86
N ARG A 60 15.50 3.38 1.22
CA ARG A 60 15.37 3.52 -0.24
C ARG A 60 14.85 4.90 -0.59
N GLN A 61 15.36 5.47 -1.67
CA GLN A 61 14.97 6.78 -2.15
C GLN A 61 14.04 6.68 -3.36
N PHE A 62 13.03 7.53 -3.36
CA PHE A 62 12.01 7.59 -4.41
C PHE A 62 11.78 9.03 -4.85
N TYR A 63 11.67 9.26 -6.15
CA TYR A 63 11.09 10.48 -6.69
C TYR A 63 9.57 10.33 -6.69
N VAL A 64 8.88 11.23 -6.04
CA VAL A 64 7.44 11.15 -5.85
C VAL A 64 6.79 12.46 -6.29
N TYR A 65 5.93 12.36 -7.28
CA TYR A 65 5.03 13.45 -7.66
C TYR A 65 3.75 13.36 -6.84
N ARG A 66 3.38 14.44 -6.17
CA ARG A 66 2.16 14.54 -5.37
C ARG A 66 1.09 15.26 -6.18
N TYR A 67 0.01 14.57 -6.45
CA TYR A 67 -1.21 15.12 -7.05
C TYR A 67 -2.29 15.19 -5.97
N GLU A 68 -2.92 16.36 -5.83
CA GLU A 68 -4.07 16.56 -4.96
C GLU A 68 -5.29 16.90 -5.82
N GLY A 69 -6.37 16.17 -5.67
CA GLY A 69 -7.56 16.38 -6.46
C GLY A 69 -8.57 15.26 -6.35
N ASN A 70 -9.54 15.30 -7.22
CA ASN A 70 -10.57 14.27 -7.27
C ASN A 70 -10.08 13.06 -8.07
N LEU A 71 -10.37 11.88 -7.57
CA LEU A 71 -10.13 10.62 -8.26
C LEU A 71 -11.48 9.99 -8.58
N ASN A 72 -11.97 10.17 -9.80
CA ASN A 72 -13.34 9.81 -10.19
C ASN A 72 -14.36 10.38 -9.18
N ASP A 73 -15.06 9.47 -8.47
CA ASP A 73 -16.13 9.82 -7.54
C ASP A 73 -15.63 10.08 -6.10
N VAL A 74 -14.32 10.03 -5.86
CA VAL A 74 -13.73 10.27 -4.52
C VAL A 74 -13.10 11.65 -4.49
N PRO A 75 -13.69 12.61 -3.78
CA PRO A 75 -13.15 13.96 -3.65
C PRO A 75 -11.94 14.00 -2.69
N ASN A 76 -11.13 15.05 -2.80
CA ASN A 76 -10.04 15.36 -1.87
C ASN A 76 -9.06 14.20 -1.63
N THR A 77 -8.63 13.54 -2.71
CA THR A 77 -7.66 12.47 -2.63
C THR A 77 -6.25 12.97 -2.95
N VAL A 78 -5.27 12.36 -2.31
CA VAL A 78 -3.86 12.50 -2.66
C VAL A 78 -3.45 11.28 -3.47
N VAL A 79 -2.91 11.52 -4.66
CA VAL A 79 -2.32 10.46 -5.49
C VAL A 79 -0.83 10.70 -5.62
N LEU A 80 -0.05 9.69 -5.30
CA LEU A 80 1.40 9.72 -5.37
C LEU A 80 1.87 8.88 -6.56
N LEU A 81 2.58 9.49 -7.51
CA LEU A 81 3.26 8.79 -8.58
C LEU A 81 4.73 8.62 -8.18
N SER A 82 5.14 7.41 -7.87
CA SER A 82 6.44 7.11 -7.27
C SER A 82 7.32 6.30 -8.22
N TYR A 83 8.56 6.72 -8.32
CA TYR A 83 9.64 6.03 -9.03
C TYR A 83 10.82 5.77 -8.08
N PRO A 84 11.40 4.56 -8.05
CA PRO A 84 12.71 4.37 -7.43
C PRO A 84 13.76 5.28 -8.10
N THR A 85 14.67 5.83 -7.31
CA THR A 85 15.68 6.80 -7.80
C THR A 85 16.42 6.36 -9.06
N PRO A 86 16.92 5.10 -9.18
CA PRO A 86 17.64 4.65 -10.37
C PRO A 86 16.73 4.45 -11.58
N CYS A 87 15.41 4.35 -11.40
CA CYS A 87 14.45 3.97 -12.45
C CYS A 87 13.45 5.10 -12.77
N PHE A 88 13.83 6.37 -12.53
CA PHE A 88 12.94 7.49 -12.84
C PHE A 88 12.64 7.57 -14.34
N GLY A 89 11.35 7.70 -14.67
CA GLY A 89 10.87 7.77 -16.06
C GLY A 89 10.69 6.41 -16.75
N ILE A 90 11.04 5.30 -16.10
CA ILE A 90 10.82 3.95 -16.66
C ILE A 90 9.36 3.54 -16.37
N PRO A 91 8.51 3.31 -17.38
CA PRO A 91 7.08 3.04 -17.18
C PRO A 91 6.79 1.83 -16.30
N LYS A 92 7.60 0.77 -16.40
CA LYS A 92 7.47 -0.45 -15.59
C LYS A 92 7.79 -0.24 -14.10
N ALA A 93 8.58 0.78 -13.78
CA ALA A 93 8.97 1.11 -12.42
C ALA A 93 7.97 2.02 -11.71
N LEU A 94 7.03 2.62 -12.44
CA LEU A 94 5.98 3.47 -11.87
C LEU A 94 5.11 2.70 -10.88
N ARG A 95 4.96 3.26 -9.68
CA ARG A 95 3.99 2.81 -8.66
C ARG A 95 3.12 3.99 -8.30
N ILE A 96 1.83 3.75 -8.20
CA ILE A 96 0.86 4.79 -7.88
C ILE A 96 0.16 4.40 -6.58
N PHE A 97 0.13 5.36 -5.66
CA PHE A 97 -0.54 5.20 -4.38
C PHE A 97 -1.63 6.26 -4.23
N VAL A 98 -2.64 5.96 -3.44
CA VAL A 98 -3.72 6.89 -3.11
C VAL A 98 -3.91 6.94 -1.61
N SER A 99 -4.20 8.13 -1.12
CA SER A 99 -4.68 8.38 0.23
C SER A 99 -5.96 9.20 0.17
N THR A 100 -6.96 8.82 0.97
CA THR A 100 -8.18 9.63 1.17
C THR A 100 -7.99 10.67 2.28
N ASN A 101 -6.86 10.67 2.96
CA ASN A 101 -6.50 11.72 3.91
C ASN A 101 -5.47 12.66 3.27
N ALA A 102 -5.93 13.87 2.93
CA ALA A 102 -5.08 14.90 2.33
C ALA A 102 -4.09 15.54 3.32
N ALA A 103 -4.34 15.44 4.63
CA ALA A 103 -3.46 15.98 5.65
C ALA A 103 -2.14 15.22 5.82
N LEU A 104 -2.08 13.96 5.34
CA LEU A 104 -0.87 13.16 5.44
C LEU A 104 0.21 13.66 4.48
N SER A 105 1.44 13.71 4.96
CA SER A 105 2.61 13.99 4.14
C SER A 105 2.89 12.83 3.17
N THR A 106 3.61 13.12 2.09
CA THR A 106 4.04 12.12 1.11
C THR A 106 4.81 10.97 1.76
N GLN A 107 5.70 11.30 2.71
CA GLN A 107 6.50 10.31 3.42
C GLN A 107 5.65 9.41 4.32
N GLU A 108 4.68 9.97 5.03
CA GLU A 108 3.77 9.20 5.88
C GLU A 108 2.90 8.24 5.08
N ILE A 109 2.34 8.68 3.95
CA ILE A 109 1.54 7.82 3.05
C ILE A 109 2.38 6.62 2.60
N LEU A 110 3.61 6.85 2.15
CA LEU A 110 4.49 5.77 1.69
C LEU A 110 4.87 4.84 2.85
N ARG A 111 5.21 5.38 4.02
CA ARG A 111 5.53 4.59 5.22
C ARG A 111 4.35 3.72 5.67
N LEU A 112 3.16 4.28 5.72
CA LEU A 112 1.95 3.53 6.09
C LEU A 112 1.62 2.46 5.06
N TYR A 113 1.85 2.73 3.77
CA TYR A 113 1.66 1.71 2.74
C TYR A 113 2.66 0.56 2.87
N THR A 114 3.92 0.81 3.22
CA THR A 114 4.92 -0.26 3.40
C THR A 114 4.56 -1.19 4.56
N GLN A 115 3.87 -0.70 5.59
CA GLN A 115 3.40 -1.53 6.70
C GLN A 115 2.43 -2.65 6.25
N ARG A 116 1.73 -2.46 5.13
CA ARG A 116 0.87 -3.50 4.53
C ARG A 116 1.65 -4.77 4.20
N TRP A 117 2.93 -4.64 3.87
CA TRP A 117 3.80 -5.80 3.58
C TRP A 117 3.93 -6.75 4.77
N GLN A 118 3.83 -6.25 5.99
CA GLN A 118 3.88 -7.06 7.21
C GLN A 118 2.74 -8.09 7.25
N ILE A 119 1.57 -7.72 6.76
CA ILE A 119 0.39 -8.61 6.68
C ILE A 119 0.67 -9.75 5.70
N GLU A 120 1.23 -9.44 4.53
CA GLU A 120 1.59 -10.46 3.52
C GLU A 120 2.69 -11.39 4.04
N LEU A 121 3.66 -10.82 4.76
CA LEU A 121 4.73 -11.58 5.40
C LEU A 121 4.18 -12.53 6.46
N PHE A 122 3.26 -12.03 7.30
CA PHE A 122 2.56 -12.87 8.29
C PHE A 122 1.89 -14.08 7.64
N PHE A 123 1.05 -13.86 6.62
CA PHE A 123 0.35 -14.97 5.96
C PHE A 123 1.31 -15.93 5.27
N ARG A 124 2.34 -15.43 4.61
CA ARG A 124 3.35 -16.26 3.95
C ARG A 124 4.13 -17.14 4.94
N GLN A 125 4.58 -16.56 6.05
CA GLN A 125 5.29 -17.28 7.09
C GLN A 125 4.37 -18.28 7.80
N SER A 126 3.17 -17.87 8.15
CA SER A 126 2.20 -18.73 8.81
C SER A 126 1.82 -19.93 7.96
N LYS A 127 1.67 -19.76 6.63
CA LYS A 127 1.42 -20.87 5.71
C LYS A 127 2.64 -21.80 5.60
N LYS A 128 3.83 -21.23 5.37
CA LYS A 128 5.04 -22.03 5.13
C LYS A 128 5.56 -22.72 6.38
N LYS A 129 5.57 -22.03 7.51
CA LYS A 129 6.22 -22.50 8.74
C LYS A 129 5.26 -23.11 9.76
N LEU A 130 4.06 -22.57 9.84
CA LEU A 130 3.08 -22.96 10.86
C LEU A 130 1.91 -23.77 10.27
N GLY A 131 1.88 -23.99 8.96
CA GLY A 131 0.83 -24.79 8.33
C GLY A 131 -0.56 -24.18 8.44
N LEU A 132 -0.69 -22.83 8.35
CA LEU A 132 -1.95 -22.12 8.50
C LEU A 132 -3.08 -22.65 7.59
N ASP A 133 -2.75 -23.22 6.44
CA ASP A 133 -3.66 -23.78 5.45
C ASP A 133 -3.79 -25.31 5.52
N LYS A 134 -3.10 -25.97 6.46
CA LYS A 134 -3.06 -27.42 6.58
C LYS A 134 -3.94 -27.99 7.70
N TYR A 135 -4.67 -27.14 8.41
CA TYR A 135 -5.55 -27.60 9.47
C TYR A 135 -6.77 -28.36 8.93
N GLN A 136 -7.16 -29.43 9.64
CA GLN A 136 -8.31 -30.27 9.28
C GLN A 136 -9.53 -30.00 10.20
N LEU A 137 -9.61 -28.79 10.75
CA LEU A 137 -10.71 -28.40 11.63
C LEU A 137 -11.97 -28.08 10.81
N ARG A 138 -13.10 -28.66 11.19
CA ARG A 138 -14.40 -28.45 10.53
C ARG A 138 -15.31 -27.47 11.26
N SER A 139 -15.10 -27.26 12.55
CA SER A 139 -15.93 -26.36 13.36
C SER A 139 -15.45 -24.92 13.25
N GLN A 140 -16.37 -23.98 13.05
CA GLN A 140 -16.06 -22.54 13.02
C GLN A 140 -15.31 -22.08 14.27
N LYS A 141 -15.74 -22.54 15.43
CA LYS A 141 -15.11 -22.21 16.73
C LYS A 141 -13.67 -22.75 16.83
N GLY A 142 -13.42 -23.94 16.29
CA GLY A 142 -12.09 -24.53 16.23
C GLY A 142 -11.16 -23.73 15.31
N ILE A 143 -11.66 -23.33 14.13
CA ILE A 143 -10.92 -22.49 13.18
C ILE A 143 -10.55 -21.15 13.80
N GLN A 144 -11.48 -20.47 14.45
CA GLN A 144 -11.22 -19.18 15.11
C GLN A 144 -10.14 -19.30 16.20
N ARG A 145 -10.21 -20.34 17.04
CA ARG A 145 -9.19 -20.60 18.08
C ARG A 145 -7.82 -20.91 17.48
N TYR A 146 -7.79 -21.69 16.41
CA TYR A 146 -6.55 -21.98 15.69
C TYR A 146 -5.91 -20.71 15.15
N TRP A 147 -6.67 -19.84 14.50
CA TRP A 147 -6.18 -18.56 13.98
C TRP A 147 -5.65 -17.64 15.10
N LEU A 148 -6.34 -17.60 16.23
CA LEU A 148 -5.91 -16.84 17.40
C LEU A 148 -4.55 -17.35 17.92
N MET A 149 -4.40 -18.67 18.07
CA MET A 149 -3.15 -19.27 18.49
C MET A 149 -2.02 -18.99 17.50
N MET A 150 -2.27 -19.09 16.20
CA MET A 150 -1.29 -18.80 15.16
C MET A 150 -0.83 -17.35 15.19
N SER A 151 -1.75 -16.41 15.41
CA SER A 151 -1.42 -15.00 15.57
C SER A 151 -0.58 -14.75 16.81
N PHE A 152 -0.88 -15.43 17.92
CA PHE A 152 -0.10 -15.33 19.15
C PHE A 152 1.31 -15.90 18.98
N VAL A 153 1.45 -17.08 18.38
CA VAL A 153 2.77 -17.70 18.09
C VAL A 153 3.61 -16.79 17.18
N HIS A 154 2.99 -16.21 16.14
CA HIS A 154 3.69 -15.27 15.26
C HIS A 154 4.15 -14.03 16.04
N TYR A 155 3.30 -13.45 16.87
CA TYR A 155 3.65 -12.32 17.72
C TYR A 155 4.83 -12.66 18.64
N MET A 156 4.81 -13.79 19.31
CA MET A 156 5.90 -14.25 20.19
C MET A 156 7.20 -14.40 19.39
N CYS A 157 7.16 -15.01 18.21
CA CYS A 157 8.34 -15.15 17.34
C CYS A 157 8.91 -13.80 16.87
N CYS A 158 8.07 -12.78 16.70
CA CYS A 158 8.52 -11.46 16.29
C CYS A 158 9.05 -10.59 17.45
N THR A 159 8.55 -10.81 18.68
CA THR A 159 8.91 -10.02 19.86
C THR A 159 10.05 -10.60 20.69
N CYS A 160 10.24 -11.90 20.66
CA CYS A 160 11.35 -12.56 21.37
C CYS A 160 12.69 -12.17 20.72
N LYS A 161 13.41 -11.25 21.35
CA LYS A 161 14.78 -10.86 20.98
C LYS A 161 15.71 -12.06 21.18
N GLY A 162 16.08 -12.74 20.14
CA GLY A 162 17.04 -13.84 20.20
C GLY A 162 16.79 -14.99 19.24
N THR A 163 15.65 -15.09 18.64
CA THR A 163 15.34 -16.20 17.74
C THR A 163 15.01 -15.68 16.36
N TYR A 164 16.03 -15.40 15.56
CA TYR A 164 15.94 -15.06 14.13
C TYR A 164 15.47 -16.22 13.24
N ILE A 165 14.72 -17.15 13.79
CA ILE A 165 14.29 -18.37 13.05
C ILE A 165 13.34 -18.04 11.88
N PHE A 166 12.68 -16.86 11.92
CA PHE A 166 11.69 -16.49 10.90
C PHE A 166 12.10 -15.38 9.94
N LEU A 167 13.23 -14.70 10.19
CA LEU A 167 13.62 -13.52 9.40
C LEU A 167 14.63 -13.77 8.29
N HIS A 168 15.32 -14.92 8.28
CA HIS A 168 16.22 -15.32 7.20
C HIS A 168 15.56 -16.36 6.31
N ILE A 169 14.85 -15.89 5.29
CA ILE A 169 14.59 -16.64 4.08
C ILE A 169 14.66 -15.64 2.94
N GLU A 170 15.78 -15.71 2.23
CA GLU A 170 15.94 -15.22 0.88
C GLU A 170 14.86 -15.78 -0.06
#